data_8d1b49c8caae34305bac258aa074b9e3
#
_entry.id   8d1b49c8caae34305bac258aa074b9e3
#
_cell.length_a   1.000
_cell.length_b   1.000
_cell.length_c   1.000
_cell.angle_alpha   90.00
_cell.angle_beta   90.00
_cell.angle_gamma   90.00
#
_symmetry.space_group_name_H-M   'P 1'
#
loop_
_entity.id
_entity.type
_entity.pdbx_description
1 polymer ?
#
loop_
_entity_poly.entity_id
_entity_poly.type
_entity_poly.pdbx_seq_one_letter_code
_entity_poly.pdbx_strand_id
1 'polypeptide(L)'
;MIAGVALGRTLPALTSTLSDMQFGQGSQVNIPISVLLWLMIYPMMLKVDFSAIGGIAQKPKGLMVTLFVNWLVKPFSMALLAWVFMQHVFAAWIDPETARNYTAGLIILAAAPCTAMVFVWSYLTDGDPAYTLVQVAVNDLIMLVAFAPIVMFLCGVARVVVPARVLITSVIVFIVIPLAAGWLTRTILLKTHGREWFERKFLPKFHPVMICSLLLTLVLIFAFQSKNLTSRWLAVLLLAVPIVVQVYFNSGLTYLLMRRLRVEHNIASPGSLIGASNFFELAVAVAITLFGADSPAALATVVGVLVEVPVMLSVCSVCNQSRDWYNRKSAMKKKVLFICIHNSARSQMAEAFLNRMCGGQIEACSAGLEPGKLNPLVVEVMRETGLDISGNQTKSVFDMVKSGAMFDYVVTVCDEAGAERCPIFPGAGQRLHWGFPDPSAFRGSQAEVLRKTREVRDAVKQKIEQWCAEVCGKLA
;
A
#
# COMPACT_ATOMS: atom_id res chain seq x y z
N MET A 1 8.01 -24.95 -11.34
CA MET A 1 9.43 -24.94 -11.71
C MET A 1 9.97 -26.33 -12.02
N ILE A 2 10.16 -27.22 -11.02
CA ILE A 2 10.70 -28.58 -11.23
C ILE A 2 9.92 -29.33 -12.31
N ALA A 3 8.58 -29.30 -12.25
CA ALA A 3 7.73 -29.91 -13.27
C ALA A 3 7.96 -29.35 -14.68
N GLY A 4 8.16 -28.04 -14.83
CA GLY A 4 8.44 -27.41 -16.13
C GLY A 4 9.81 -27.82 -16.68
N VAL A 5 10.84 -27.76 -15.86
CA VAL A 5 12.20 -28.20 -16.27
C VAL A 5 12.20 -29.71 -16.60
N ALA A 6 11.51 -30.54 -15.82
CA ALA A 6 11.34 -31.96 -16.11
C ALA A 6 10.61 -32.16 -17.44
N LEU A 7 9.50 -31.47 -17.69
CA LEU A 7 8.75 -31.53 -18.94
C LEU A 7 9.65 -31.16 -20.15
N GLY A 8 10.40 -30.09 -20.05
CA GLY A 8 11.30 -29.64 -21.13
C GLY A 8 12.45 -30.62 -21.43
N ARG A 9 12.86 -31.39 -20.41
CA ARG A 9 13.89 -32.42 -20.59
C ARG A 9 13.36 -33.78 -21.07
N THR A 10 12.18 -34.17 -20.57
CA THR A 10 11.59 -35.48 -20.91
C THR A 10 10.86 -35.47 -22.25
N LEU A 11 10.25 -34.35 -22.61
CA LEU A 11 9.48 -34.18 -23.85
C LEU A 11 9.97 -32.99 -24.69
N PRO A 12 11.24 -32.98 -25.15
CA PRO A 12 11.81 -31.86 -25.89
C PRO A 12 11.10 -31.59 -27.22
N ALA A 13 10.59 -32.63 -27.90
CA ALA A 13 9.83 -32.46 -29.14
C ALA A 13 8.50 -31.73 -28.91
N LEU A 14 7.78 -32.00 -27.81
CA LEU A 14 6.56 -31.28 -27.46
C LEU A 14 6.84 -29.81 -27.13
N THR A 15 7.88 -29.57 -26.34
CA THR A 15 8.25 -28.20 -25.96
C THR A 15 8.74 -27.37 -27.13
N SER A 16 9.49 -27.95 -28.08
CA SER A 16 9.87 -27.24 -29.32
C SER A 16 8.65 -26.94 -30.19
N THR A 17 7.75 -27.89 -30.39
CA THR A 17 6.50 -27.65 -31.15
C THR A 17 5.68 -26.52 -30.55
N LEU A 18 5.51 -26.51 -29.22
CA LEU A 18 4.77 -25.43 -28.51
C LEU A 18 5.51 -24.08 -28.58
N SER A 19 6.84 -24.08 -28.54
CA SER A 19 7.67 -22.88 -28.69
C SER A 19 7.56 -22.30 -30.10
N ASP A 20 7.48 -23.15 -31.11
CA ASP A 20 7.45 -22.77 -32.54
C ASP A 20 6.05 -22.36 -33.01
N MET A 21 5.01 -22.58 -32.19
CA MET A 21 3.65 -22.07 -32.44
C MET A 21 3.62 -20.54 -32.28
N GLN A 22 4.03 -19.84 -33.32
CA GLN A 22 4.15 -18.37 -33.34
C GLN A 22 3.21 -17.76 -34.37
N PHE A 23 2.70 -16.55 -34.08
CA PHE A 23 1.82 -15.79 -34.96
C PHE A 23 2.49 -14.47 -35.36
N GLY A 24 2.38 -14.12 -36.64
CA GLY A 24 2.77 -12.82 -37.17
C GLY A 24 4.10 -12.84 -37.96
N GLN A 25 4.12 -12.20 -39.13
CA GLN A 25 5.36 -11.97 -39.91
C GLN A 25 6.23 -10.92 -39.19
N GLY A 26 7.36 -11.36 -38.64
CA GLY A 26 8.33 -10.50 -37.94
C GLY A 26 8.05 -10.22 -36.47
N SER A 27 6.93 -10.66 -35.91
CA SER A 27 6.65 -10.66 -34.47
C SER A 27 6.44 -12.11 -34.01
N GLN A 28 7.38 -12.62 -33.21
CA GLN A 28 7.35 -14.01 -32.75
C GLN A 28 6.42 -14.19 -31.54
N VAL A 29 5.15 -13.79 -31.67
CA VAL A 29 4.16 -13.92 -30.57
C VAL A 29 3.83 -15.40 -30.36
N ASN A 30 4.29 -15.98 -29.27
CA ASN A 30 4.01 -17.38 -28.94
C ASN A 30 2.54 -17.56 -28.54
N ILE A 31 1.80 -18.37 -29.32
CA ILE A 31 0.36 -18.58 -29.17
C ILE A 31 0.00 -19.24 -27.82
N PRO A 32 0.62 -20.35 -27.39
CA PRO A 32 0.34 -20.98 -26.09
C PRO A 32 0.48 -20.02 -24.91
N ILE A 33 1.58 -19.27 -24.86
CA ILE A 33 1.80 -18.28 -23.78
C ILE A 33 0.76 -17.17 -23.85
N SER A 34 0.44 -16.69 -25.06
CA SER A 34 -0.54 -15.60 -25.25
C SER A 34 -1.94 -16.00 -24.76
N VAL A 35 -2.39 -17.21 -25.08
CA VAL A 35 -3.69 -17.74 -24.63
C VAL A 35 -3.74 -17.83 -23.09
N LEU A 36 -2.69 -18.36 -22.49
CA LEU A 36 -2.61 -18.49 -21.03
C LEU A 36 -2.57 -17.12 -20.33
N LEU A 37 -1.82 -16.17 -20.88
CA LEU A 37 -1.81 -14.78 -20.39
C LEU A 37 -3.20 -14.15 -20.47
N TRP A 38 -3.92 -14.34 -21.58
CA TRP A 38 -5.29 -13.82 -21.71
C TRP A 38 -6.24 -14.45 -20.69
N LEU A 39 -6.16 -15.77 -20.49
CA LEU A 39 -6.96 -16.48 -19.47
C LEU A 39 -6.64 -16.02 -18.04
N MET A 40 -5.46 -15.47 -17.81
CA MET A 40 -5.04 -14.89 -16.53
C MET A 40 -5.43 -13.42 -16.39
N ILE A 41 -5.13 -12.59 -17.39
CA ILE A 41 -5.32 -11.13 -17.34
C ILE A 41 -6.80 -10.77 -17.45
N TYR A 42 -7.54 -11.39 -18.36
CA TYR A 42 -8.96 -11.09 -18.58
C TYR A 42 -9.82 -11.18 -17.30
N PRO A 43 -9.75 -12.24 -16.48
CA PRO A 43 -10.50 -12.31 -15.24
C PRO A 43 -10.06 -11.27 -14.19
N MET A 44 -8.80 -10.84 -14.23
CA MET A 44 -8.33 -9.76 -13.36
C MET A 44 -8.96 -8.44 -13.75
N MET A 45 -9.04 -8.16 -15.05
CA MET A 45 -9.66 -6.95 -15.58
C MET A 45 -11.17 -6.89 -15.29
N LEU A 46 -11.85 -8.03 -15.22
CA LEU A 46 -13.24 -8.12 -14.78
C LEU A 46 -13.45 -7.61 -13.33
N LYS A 47 -12.45 -7.74 -12.46
CA LYS A 47 -12.52 -7.28 -11.07
C LYS A 47 -12.28 -5.77 -10.92
N VAL A 48 -11.63 -5.13 -11.88
CA VAL A 48 -11.30 -3.71 -11.82
C VAL A 48 -12.56 -2.86 -11.83
N ASP A 49 -12.81 -2.14 -10.75
CA ASP A 49 -13.88 -1.16 -10.63
C ASP A 49 -13.32 0.25 -10.82
N PHE A 50 -13.42 0.76 -12.04
CA PHE A 50 -12.94 2.10 -12.36
C PHE A 50 -13.69 3.21 -11.61
N SER A 51 -14.90 2.94 -11.11
CA SER A 51 -15.65 3.89 -10.27
C SER A 51 -15.06 4.02 -8.86
N ALA A 52 -14.40 2.98 -8.35
CA ALA A 52 -13.74 2.98 -7.06
C ALA A 52 -12.47 3.85 -7.04
N ILE A 53 -11.90 4.20 -8.20
CA ILE A 53 -10.75 5.11 -8.31
C ILE A 53 -11.07 6.47 -7.69
N GLY A 54 -12.32 6.96 -7.83
CA GLY A 54 -12.78 8.20 -7.20
C GLY A 54 -12.74 8.18 -5.67
N GLY A 55 -12.93 7.02 -5.03
CA GLY A 55 -12.91 6.89 -3.56
C GLY A 55 -11.48 7.00 -2.95
N ILE A 56 -10.45 6.66 -3.72
CA ILE A 56 -9.03 6.73 -3.26
C ILE A 56 -8.48 8.16 -3.31
N ALA A 57 -9.16 9.10 -3.97
CA ALA A 57 -8.83 10.52 -3.88
C ALA A 57 -8.77 11.04 -2.42
N GLN A 58 -9.39 10.33 -1.47
CA GLN A 58 -9.33 10.65 -0.05
C GLN A 58 -8.01 10.22 0.63
N LYS A 59 -7.29 9.20 0.11
CA LYS A 59 -6.00 8.71 0.65
C LYS A 59 -4.92 8.58 -0.45
N PRO A 60 -4.56 9.65 -1.18
CA PRO A 60 -3.73 9.56 -2.38
C PRO A 60 -2.27 9.22 -2.12
N LYS A 61 -1.77 9.44 -0.89
CA LYS A 61 -0.33 9.33 -0.57
C LYS A 61 0.27 7.96 -0.89
N GLY A 62 -0.42 6.87 -0.53
CA GLY A 62 0.07 5.52 -0.79
C GLY A 62 0.15 5.21 -2.28
N LEU A 63 -0.89 5.61 -3.05
CA LEU A 63 -0.91 5.46 -4.50
C LEU A 63 0.21 6.26 -5.18
N MET A 64 0.41 7.53 -4.78
CA MET A 64 1.47 8.38 -5.34
C MET A 64 2.87 7.79 -5.12
N VAL A 65 3.14 7.23 -3.92
CA VAL A 65 4.43 6.57 -3.63
C VAL A 65 4.62 5.33 -4.50
N THR A 66 3.62 4.47 -4.62
CA THR A 66 3.72 3.28 -5.49
C THR A 66 3.91 3.63 -6.95
N LEU A 67 3.20 4.64 -7.46
CA LEU A 67 3.37 5.12 -8.84
C LEU A 67 4.77 5.70 -9.06
N PHE A 68 5.24 6.54 -8.15
CA PHE A 68 6.59 7.10 -8.22
C PHE A 68 7.64 5.98 -8.26
N VAL A 69 7.56 5.00 -7.36
CA VAL A 69 8.55 3.92 -7.35
C VAL A 69 8.43 3.02 -8.58
N ASN A 70 7.23 2.62 -8.98
CA ASN A 70 7.04 1.72 -10.13
C ASN A 70 7.48 2.33 -11.47
N TRP A 71 7.27 3.63 -11.66
CA TRP A 71 7.46 4.23 -13.00
C TRP A 71 8.71 5.11 -13.11
N LEU A 72 9.20 5.68 -11.99
CA LEU A 72 10.37 6.55 -12.00
C LEU A 72 11.59 5.95 -11.29
N VAL A 73 11.42 5.02 -10.36
CA VAL A 73 12.56 4.42 -9.64
C VAL A 73 12.89 3.04 -10.17
N LYS A 74 11.92 2.14 -10.23
CA LYS A 74 12.14 0.71 -10.49
C LYS A 74 12.79 0.42 -11.84
N PRO A 75 12.32 0.91 -12.99
CA PRO A 75 12.95 0.64 -14.28
C PRO A 75 14.38 1.21 -14.36
N PHE A 76 14.58 2.42 -13.85
CA PHE A 76 15.86 3.11 -13.90
C PHE A 76 16.89 2.50 -12.95
N SER A 77 16.47 2.11 -11.74
CA SER A 77 17.33 1.39 -10.80
C SER A 77 17.78 0.04 -11.36
N MET A 78 16.88 -0.71 -12.04
CA MET A 78 17.26 -1.96 -12.67
C MET A 78 18.24 -1.74 -13.84
N ALA A 79 18.00 -0.73 -14.67
CA ALA A 79 18.92 -0.41 -15.76
C ALA A 79 20.33 -0.09 -15.23
N LEU A 80 20.40 0.69 -14.13
CA LEU A 80 21.66 0.99 -13.44
C LEU A 80 22.30 -0.27 -12.86
N LEU A 81 21.55 -1.08 -12.12
CA LEU A 81 22.04 -2.33 -11.53
C LEU A 81 22.50 -3.30 -12.62
N ALA A 82 21.72 -3.46 -13.68
CA ALA A 82 22.09 -4.31 -14.81
C ALA A 82 23.38 -3.82 -15.48
N TRP A 83 23.53 -2.52 -15.67
CA TRP A 83 24.75 -1.93 -16.22
C TRP A 83 25.95 -2.20 -15.29
N VAL A 84 25.84 -1.92 -14.00
CA VAL A 84 26.90 -2.15 -13.01
C VAL A 84 27.30 -3.62 -12.95
N PHE A 85 26.30 -4.51 -12.75
CA PHE A 85 26.61 -5.93 -12.55
C PHE A 85 27.02 -6.63 -13.85
N MET A 86 26.28 -6.47 -14.95
CA MET A 86 26.56 -7.21 -16.18
C MET A 86 27.76 -6.69 -16.95
N GLN A 87 28.00 -5.36 -16.97
CA GLN A 87 29.07 -4.78 -17.76
C GLN A 87 30.36 -4.48 -16.99
N HIS A 88 30.32 -4.47 -15.66
CA HIS A 88 31.51 -4.19 -14.83
C HIS A 88 31.84 -5.31 -13.86
N VAL A 89 30.92 -5.66 -12.94
CA VAL A 89 31.22 -6.64 -11.88
C VAL A 89 31.41 -8.04 -12.46
N PHE A 90 30.58 -8.45 -13.42
CA PHE A 90 30.58 -9.77 -14.01
C PHE A 90 31.23 -9.83 -15.41
N ALA A 91 31.86 -8.74 -15.85
CA ALA A 91 32.48 -8.64 -17.18
C ALA A 91 33.53 -9.74 -17.46
N ALA A 92 34.18 -10.28 -16.41
CA ALA A 92 35.12 -11.38 -16.56
C ALA A 92 34.48 -12.74 -16.89
N TRP A 93 33.18 -12.90 -16.62
CA TRP A 93 32.45 -14.18 -16.79
C TRP A 93 31.39 -14.17 -17.89
N ILE A 94 31.09 -12.99 -18.45
CA ILE A 94 30.04 -12.81 -19.45
C ILE A 94 30.60 -12.03 -20.61
N ASP A 95 30.41 -12.52 -21.84
CA ASP A 95 30.79 -11.78 -23.03
C ASP A 95 29.94 -10.52 -23.23
N PRO A 96 30.47 -9.46 -23.87
CA PRO A 96 29.78 -8.16 -23.95
C PRO A 96 28.44 -8.19 -24.69
N GLU A 97 28.23 -9.11 -25.63
CA GLU A 97 26.97 -9.24 -26.35
C GLU A 97 25.88 -9.89 -25.45
N THR A 98 26.23 -10.98 -24.81
CA THR A 98 25.38 -11.64 -23.83
C THR A 98 25.03 -10.71 -22.64
N ALA A 99 26.00 -9.92 -22.16
CA ALA A 99 25.77 -8.93 -21.11
C ALA A 99 24.73 -7.87 -21.49
N ARG A 100 24.77 -7.38 -22.74
CA ARG A 100 23.75 -6.44 -23.26
C ARG A 100 22.37 -7.10 -23.35
N ASN A 101 22.30 -8.33 -23.84
CA ASN A 101 21.03 -9.08 -23.89
C ASN A 101 20.44 -9.35 -22.50
N TYR A 102 21.26 -9.72 -21.50
CA TYR A 102 20.82 -9.82 -20.10
C TYR A 102 20.31 -8.48 -19.57
N THR A 103 21.01 -7.39 -19.85
CA THR A 103 20.58 -6.05 -19.47
C THR A 103 19.20 -5.71 -20.05
N ALA A 104 18.96 -6.03 -21.32
CA ALA A 104 17.65 -5.82 -21.95
C ALA A 104 16.54 -6.64 -21.27
N GLY A 105 16.79 -7.91 -20.98
CA GLY A 105 15.84 -8.77 -20.27
C GLY A 105 15.51 -8.26 -18.86
N LEU A 106 16.52 -7.80 -18.11
CA LEU A 106 16.34 -7.20 -16.80
C LEU A 106 15.54 -5.88 -16.83
N ILE A 107 15.78 -5.04 -17.85
CA ILE A 107 15.02 -3.79 -18.08
C ILE A 107 13.55 -4.11 -18.39
N ILE A 108 13.29 -5.05 -19.30
CA ILE A 108 11.92 -5.47 -19.65
C ILE A 108 11.19 -6.02 -18.41
N LEU A 109 11.88 -6.82 -17.59
CA LEU A 109 11.33 -7.36 -16.32
C LEU A 109 10.90 -6.23 -15.39
N ALA A 110 11.75 -5.26 -15.16
CA ALA A 110 11.49 -4.19 -14.19
C ALA A 110 10.53 -3.11 -14.68
N ALA A 111 10.36 -2.96 -16.00
CA ALA A 111 9.47 -1.97 -16.58
C ALA A 111 7.98 -2.33 -16.43
N ALA A 112 7.64 -3.58 -16.15
CA ALA A 112 6.28 -4.06 -15.96
C ALA A 112 5.95 -4.26 -14.48
N PRO A 113 5.10 -3.44 -13.84
CA PRO A 113 4.60 -3.67 -12.47
C PRO A 113 3.73 -4.91 -12.40
N CYS A 114 3.84 -5.68 -11.30
CA CYS A 114 3.05 -6.89 -11.10
C CYS A 114 1.56 -6.59 -10.91
N THR A 115 0.71 -7.44 -11.47
CA THR A 115 -0.74 -7.35 -11.37
C THR A 115 -1.38 -8.56 -10.68
N ALA A 116 -0.85 -9.76 -10.90
CA ALA A 116 -1.46 -11.01 -10.44
C ALA A 116 -1.10 -11.37 -8.99
N MET A 117 0.19 -11.43 -8.68
CA MET A 117 0.68 -11.87 -7.38
C MET A 117 0.46 -10.84 -6.27
N VAL A 118 0.18 -9.59 -6.62
CA VAL A 118 -0.03 -8.49 -5.66
C VAL A 118 -1.14 -8.79 -4.66
N PHE A 119 -2.22 -9.46 -5.08
CA PHE A 119 -3.32 -9.84 -4.19
C PHE A 119 -2.89 -10.88 -3.16
N VAL A 120 -2.00 -11.81 -3.55
CA VAL A 120 -1.40 -12.77 -2.62
C VAL A 120 -0.54 -12.05 -1.59
N TRP A 121 0.30 -11.13 -2.03
CA TRP A 121 1.13 -10.32 -1.14
C TRP A 121 0.31 -9.46 -0.19
N SER A 122 -0.76 -8.82 -0.69
CA SER A 122 -1.70 -8.06 0.13
C SER A 122 -2.37 -8.92 1.20
N TYR A 123 -2.82 -10.10 0.83
CA TYR A 123 -3.40 -11.07 1.78
C TYR A 123 -2.40 -11.49 2.87
N LEU A 124 -1.15 -11.81 2.47
CA LEU A 124 -0.10 -12.25 3.42
C LEU A 124 0.37 -11.15 4.38
N THR A 125 0.07 -9.89 4.09
CA THR A 125 0.47 -8.73 4.92
C THR A 125 -0.72 -8.00 5.55
N ASP A 126 -1.89 -8.63 5.65
CA ASP A 126 -3.14 -8.02 6.14
C ASP A 126 -3.44 -6.66 5.47
N GLY A 127 -3.18 -6.58 4.16
CA GLY A 127 -3.38 -5.38 3.36
C GLY A 127 -4.85 -5.10 3.09
N ASP A 128 -5.16 -3.82 2.80
CA ASP A 128 -6.49 -3.39 2.33
C ASP A 128 -6.74 -3.89 0.89
N PRO A 129 -7.66 -4.85 0.67
CA PRO A 129 -7.90 -5.42 -0.66
C PRO A 129 -8.48 -4.41 -1.65
N ALA A 130 -9.31 -3.47 -1.18
CA ALA A 130 -9.94 -2.47 -2.04
C ALA A 130 -8.90 -1.46 -2.51
N TYR A 131 -8.04 -1.01 -1.62
CA TYR A 131 -6.93 -0.12 -1.95
C TYR A 131 -5.91 -0.80 -2.88
N THR A 132 -5.56 -2.07 -2.62
CA THR A 132 -4.69 -2.88 -3.47
C THR A 132 -5.25 -3.00 -4.89
N LEU A 133 -6.55 -3.28 -5.02
CA LEU A 133 -7.21 -3.39 -6.33
C LEU A 133 -7.07 -2.10 -7.15
N VAL A 134 -7.24 -0.94 -6.53
CA VAL A 134 -7.12 0.34 -7.25
C VAL A 134 -5.65 0.66 -7.58
N GLN A 135 -4.70 0.35 -6.70
CA GLN A 135 -3.28 0.48 -7.03
C GLN A 135 -2.91 -0.32 -8.28
N VAL A 136 -3.39 -1.57 -8.37
CA VAL A 136 -3.19 -2.44 -9.55
C VAL A 136 -3.83 -1.81 -10.78
N ALA A 137 -5.11 -1.43 -10.69
CA ALA A 137 -5.85 -0.87 -11.82
C ALA A 137 -5.19 0.39 -12.40
N VAL A 138 -4.72 1.30 -11.53
CA VAL A 138 -4.02 2.51 -11.98
C VAL A 138 -2.67 2.17 -12.62
N ASN A 139 -1.90 1.24 -12.04
CA ASN A 139 -0.65 0.78 -12.64
C ASN A 139 -0.87 0.14 -14.02
N ASP A 140 -1.92 -0.66 -14.19
CA ASP A 140 -2.28 -1.28 -15.47
C ASP A 140 -2.61 -0.25 -16.54
N LEU A 141 -3.37 0.80 -16.18
CA LEU A 141 -3.68 1.90 -17.11
C LEU A 141 -2.43 2.67 -17.53
N ILE A 142 -1.53 2.96 -16.59
CA ILE A 142 -0.27 3.65 -16.92
C ILE A 142 0.62 2.74 -17.77
N MET A 143 0.62 1.43 -17.52
CA MET A 143 1.42 0.44 -18.26
C MET A 143 1.08 0.46 -19.76
N LEU A 144 -0.16 0.70 -20.16
CA LEU A 144 -0.57 0.82 -21.57
C LEU A 144 0.24 1.87 -22.34
N VAL A 145 0.61 2.96 -21.66
CA VAL A 145 1.25 4.12 -22.27
C VAL A 145 2.75 4.17 -21.95
N ALA A 146 3.13 3.83 -20.71
CA ALA A 146 4.49 4.05 -20.20
C ALA A 146 5.45 2.88 -20.47
N PHE A 147 4.96 1.64 -20.54
CA PHE A 147 5.83 0.45 -20.67
C PHE A 147 6.72 0.50 -21.91
N ALA A 148 6.13 0.68 -23.10
CA ALA A 148 6.88 0.65 -24.35
C ALA A 148 7.89 1.81 -24.46
N PRO A 149 7.55 3.08 -24.17
CA PRO A 149 8.52 4.16 -24.16
C PRO A 149 9.68 3.96 -23.18
N ILE A 150 9.40 3.48 -21.97
CA ILE A 150 10.43 3.23 -20.95
C ILE A 150 11.39 2.13 -21.43
N VAL A 151 10.86 1.00 -21.93
CA VAL A 151 11.69 -0.11 -22.43
C VAL A 151 12.53 0.36 -23.62
N MET A 152 11.95 1.06 -24.60
CA MET A 152 12.69 1.58 -25.76
C MET A 152 13.80 2.54 -25.35
N PHE A 153 13.51 3.46 -24.43
CA PHE A 153 14.50 4.42 -23.94
C PHE A 153 15.66 3.74 -23.21
N LEU A 154 15.37 2.88 -22.24
CA LEU A 154 16.39 2.24 -21.40
C LEU A 154 17.21 1.20 -22.18
N CYS A 155 16.57 0.40 -23.05
CA CYS A 155 17.29 -0.52 -23.93
C CYS A 155 18.15 0.24 -24.94
N GLY A 156 17.68 1.38 -25.46
CA GLY A 156 18.45 2.27 -26.33
C GLY A 156 19.71 2.80 -25.63
N VAL A 157 19.61 3.22 -24.38
CA VAL A 157 20.76 3.61 -23.55
C VAL A 157 21.74 2.44 -23.36
N ALA A 158 21.21 1.22 -23.19
CA ALA A 158 22.00 -0.02 -23.08
C ALA A 158 22.54 -0.51 -24.43
N ARG A 159 22.33 0.24 -25.52
CA ARG A 159 22.74 -0.11 -26.91
C ARG A 159 22.12 -1.43 -27.41
N VAL A 160 20.90 -1.73 -26.98
CA VAL A 160 20.11 -2.86 -27.48
C VAL A 160 19.00 -2.34 -28.37
N VAL A 161 18.97 -2.80 -29.61
CA VAL A 161 17.94 -2.40 -30.58
C VAL A 161 16.65 -3.18 -30.28
N VAL A 162 15.62 -2.47 -29.89
CA VAL A 162 14.27 -3.02 -29.69
C VAL A 162 13.37 -2.47 -30.78
N PRO A 163 12.83 -3.33 -31.68
CA PRO A 163 11.91 -2.88 -32.71
C PRO A 163 10.62 -2.33 -32.12
N ALA A 164 10.39 -1.03 -32.25
CA ALA A 164 9.23 -0.34 -31.67
C ALA A 164 7.90 -1.00 -32.12
N ARG A 165 7.79 -1.40 -33.39
CA ARG A 165 6.60 -2.07 -33.92
C ARG A 165 6.28 -3.36 -33.17
N VAL A 166 7.29 -4.20 -32.91
CA VAL A 166 7.11 -5.49 -32.20
C VAL A 166 6.72 -5.26 -30.75
N LEU A 167 7.37 -4.29 -30.08
CA LEU A 167 7.06 -3.96 -28.69
C LEU A 167 5.62 -3.39 -28.53
N ILE A 168 5.21 -2.47 -29.41
CA ILE A 168 3.85 -1.91 -29.41
C ILE A 168 2.81 -3.02 -29.71
N THR A 169 3.09 -3.89 -30.67
CA THR A 169 2.22 -5.04 -30.94
C THR A 169 2.08 -5.95 -29.72
N SER A 170 3.18 -6.20 -29.00
CA SER A 170 3.14 -6.99 -27.75
C SER A 170 2.24 -6.33 -26.69
N VAL A 171 2.35 -5.02 -26.50
CA VAL A 171 1.49 -4.27 -25.57
C VAL A 171 0.01 -4.39 -25.98
N ILE A 172 -0.27 -4.23 -27.26
CA ILE A 172 -1.65 -4.37 -27.77
C ILE A 172 -2.19 -5.77 -27.53
N VAL A 173 -1.43 -6.79 -27.91
CA VAL A 173 -1.87 -8.19 -27.80
C VAL A 173 -1.98 -8.64 -26.34
N PHE A 174 -0.99 -8.35 -25.51
CA PHE A 174 -0.95 -8.90 -24.15
C PHE A 174 -1.68 -8.05 -23.11
N ILE A 175 -1.90 -6.75 -23.37
CA ILE A 175 -2.49 -5.86 -22.38
C ILE A 175 -3.78 -5.21 -22.87
N VAL A 176 -3.74 -4.51 -24.03
CA VAL A 176 -4.90 -3.72 -24.50
C VAL A 176 -6.10 -4.59 -24.79
N ILE A 177 -5.92 -5.69 -25.53
CA ILE A 177 -7.03 -6.57 -25.92
C ILE A 177 -7.71 -7.20 -24.70
N PRO A 178 -7.01 -7.88 -23.75
CA PRO A 178 -7.69 -8.48 -22.61
C PRO A 178 -8.29 -7.43 -21.66
N LEU A 179 -7.68 -6.24 -21.53
CA LEU A 179 -8.24 -5.13 -20.76
C LEU A 179 -9.55 -4.64 -21.36
N ALA A 180 -9.56 -4.37 -22.66
CA ALA A 180 -10.76 -3.91 -23.37
C ALA A 180 -11.88 -4.96 -23.31
N ALA A 181 -11.55 -6.24 -23.53
CA ALA A 181 -12.49 -7.34 -23.42
C ALA A 181 -13.08 -7.45 -22.00
N GLY A 182 -12.25 -7.38 -20.97
CA GLY A 182 -12.67 -7.41 -19.57
C GLY A 182 -13.59 -6.23 -19.22
N TRP A 183 -13.19 -5.02 -19.59
CA TRP A 183 -13.99 -3.81 -19.38
C TRP A 183 -15.35 -3.88 -20.09
N LEU A 184 -15.37 -4.30 -21.36
CA LEU A 184 -16.60 -4.43 -22.15
C LEU A 184 -17.54 -5.46 -21.52
N THR A 185 -17.02 -6.65 -21.21
CA THR A 185 -17.78 -7.73 -20.56
C THR A 185 -18.37 -7.28 -19.22
N ARG A 186 -17.54 -6.65 -18.36
CA ARG A 186 -18.01 -6.10 -17.08
C ARG A 186 -19.14 -5.11 -17.29
N THR A 187 -18.97 -4.15 -18.20
CA THR A 187 -19.96 -3.09 -18.48
C THR A 187 -21.27 -3.68 -18.97
N ILE A 188 -21.24 -4.64 -19.87
CA ILE A 188 -22.42 -5.32 -20.40
C ILE A 188 -23.13 -6.13 -19.30
N LEU A 189 -22.37 -6.98 -18.57
CA LEU A 189 -22.97 -7.87 -17.58
C LEU A 189 -23.52 -7.13 -16.36
N LEU A 190 -22.89 -6.03 -15.92
CA LEU A 190 -23.44 -5.19 -14.86
C LEU A 190 -24.76 -4.53 -15.27
N LYS A 191 -24.91 -4.13 -16.54
CA LYS A 191 -26.14 -3.55 -17.05
C LYS A 191 -27.26 -4.58 -17.24
N THR A 192 -26.92 -5.81 -17.65
CA THR A 192 -27.91 -6.84 -18.00
C THR A 192 -28.32 -7.72 -16.83
N HIS A 193 -27.39 -8.08 -15.95
CA HIS A 193 -27.63 -9.05 -14.86
C HIS A 193 -27.47 -8.45 -13.45
N GLY A 194 -26.98 -7.21 -13.36
CA GLY A 194 -26.76 -6.53 -12.09
C GLY A 194 -25.50 -6.97 -11.34
N ARG A 195 -25.16 -6.17 -10.33
CA ARG A 195 -23.89 -6.31 -9.57
C ARG A 195 -23.82 -7.60 -8.76
N GLU A 196 -24.92 -7.99 -8.10
CA GLU A 196 -24.93 -9.16 -7.23
C GLU A 196 -24.69 -10.47 -8.01
N TRP A 197 -25.34 -10.63 -9.17
CA TRP A 197 -25.13 -11.76 -10.05
C TRP A 197 -23.68 -11.81 -10.58
N PHE A 198 -23.16 -10.64 -10.99
CA PHE A 198 -21.80 -10.52 -11.51
C PHE A 198 -20.76 -10.94 -10.46
N GLU A 199 -20.83 -10.38 -9.23
CA GLU A 199 -19.84 -10.63 -8.17
C GLU A 199 -19.98 -12.03 -7.54
N ARG A 200 -21.20 -12.56 -7.35
CA ARG A 200 -21.43 -13.82 -6.65
C ARG A 200 -21.51 -15.06 -7.56
N LYS A 201 -21.97 -14.92 -8.79
CA LYS A 201 -22.18 -16.07 -9.69
C LYS A 201 -21.21 -16.11 -10.85
N PHE A 202 -20.80 -14.98 -11.41
CA PHE A 202 -19.96 -14.92 -12.61
C PHE A 202 -18.47 -14.91 -12.27
N LEU A 203 -18.00 -13.94 -11.49
CA LEU A 203 -16.58 -13.79 -11.14
C LEU A 203 -15.93 -15.00 -10.47
N PRO A 204 -16.59 -15.72 -9.54
CA PRO A 204 -15.97 -16.87 -8.88
C PRO A 204 -15.59 -18.00 -9.82
N LYS A 205 -16.28 -18.14 -10.97
CA LYS A 205 -15.98 -19.19 -11.97
C LYS A 205 -14.61 -19.01 -12.63
N PHE A 206 -14.10 -17.79 -12.66
CA PHE A 206 -12.79 -17.51 -13.26
C PHE A 206 -11.62 -17.70 -12.29
N HIS A 207 -11.88 -17.80 -10.99
CA HIS A 207 -10.80 -17.97 -10.02
C HIS A 207 -9.95 -19.23 -10.27
N PRO A 208 -10.52 -20.44 -10.47
CA PRO A 208 -9.74 -21.61 -10.80
C PRO A 208 -9.05 -21.50 -12.17
N VAL A 209 -9.72 -20.88 -13.17
CA VAL A 209 -9.14 -20.67 -14.50
C VAL A 209 -7.88 -19.81 -14.41
N MET A 210 -7.92 -18.71 -13.65
CA MET A 210 -6.79 -17.82 -13.45
C MET A 210 -5.61 -18.54 -12.79
N ILE A 211 -5.86 -19.32 -11.72
CA ILE A 211 -4.81 -20.07 -11.02
C ILE A 211 -4.22 -21.15 -11.92
N CYS A 212 -5.05 -21.93 -12.60
CA CYS A 212 -4.57 -22.97 -13.52
C CYS A 212 -3.75 -22.37 -14.66
N SER A 213 -4.21 -21.25 -15.23
CA SER A 213 -3.47 -20.56 -16.30
C SER A 213 -2.13 -20.03 -15.82
N LEU A 214 -2.06 -19.43 -14.62
CA LEU A 214 -0.82 -18.98 -14.01
C LEU A 214 0.17 -20.14 -13.83
N LEU A 215 -0.29 -21.26 -13.23
CA LEU A 215 0.56 -22.42 -13.00
C LEU A 215 1.03 -23.06 -14.31
N LEU A 216 0.16 -23.15 -15.30
CA LEU A 216 0.51 -23.70 -16.61
C LEU A 216 1.47 -22.78 -17.38
N THR A 217 1.28 -21.45 -17.30
CA THR A 217 2.22 -20.49 -17.85
C THR A 217 3.61 -20.67 -17.25
N LEU A 218 3.70 -20.80 -15.92
CA LEU A 218 4.98 -21.07 -15.24
C LEU A 218 5.61 -22.38 -15.71
N VAL A 219 4.82 -23.45 -15.83
CA VAL A 219 5.33 -24.75 -16.33
C VAL A 219 5.89 -24.60 -17.74
N LEU A 220 5.18 -23.93 -18.66
CA LEU A 220 5.65 -23.73 -20.04
C LEU A 220 6.89 -22.85 -20.11
N ILE A 221 6.93 -21.75 -19.39
CA ILE A 221 8.10 -20.84 -19.33
C ILE A 221 9.35 -21.61 -18.90
N PHE A 222 9.25 -22.42 -17.84
CA PHE A 222 10.38 -23.25 -17.38
C PHE A 222 10.69 -24.40 -18.31
N ALA A 223 9.71 -24.94 -19.03
CA ALA A 223 9.94 -25.97 -20.01
C ALA A 223 10.72 -25.42 -21.23
N PHE A 224 10.34 -24.26 -21.74
CA PHE A 224 11.05 -23.61 -22.86
C PHE A 224 12.51 -23.25 -22.50
N GLN A 225 12.75 -22.82 -21.28
CA GLN A 225 14.09 -22.43 -20.80
C GLN A 225 14.86 -23.59 -20.12
N SER A 226 14.35 -24.83 -20.16
CA SER A 226 14.93 -25.96 -19.42
C SER A 226 16.40 -26.23 -19.75
N LYS A 227 16.79 -26.10 -21.03
CA LYS A 227 18.20 -26.24 -21.46
C LYS A 227 19.07 -25.13 -20.90
N ASN A 228 18.66 -23.87 -21.03
CA ASN A 228 19.42 -22.71 -20.55
C ASN A 228 19.58 -22.71 -19.05
N LEU A 229 18.51 -23.01 -18.30
CA LEU A 229 18.53 -23.06 -16.83
C LEU A 229 19.50 -24.10 -16.28
N THR A 230 19.64 -25.22 -16.98
CA THR A 230 20.49 -26.32 -16.51
C THR A 230 21.92 -26.26 -17.04
N SER A 231 22.14 -25.78 -18.28
CA SER A 231 23.47 -25.65 -18.87
C SER A 231 24.18 -24.35 -18.47
N ARG A 232 23.42 -23.28 -18.14
CA ARG A 232 23.94 -21.96 -17.78
C ARG A 232 23.65 -21.58 -16.34
N TRP A 233 23.80 -22.51 -15.40
CA TRP A 233 23.49 -22.30 -13.99
C TRP A 233 24.25 -21.10 -13.37
N LEU A 234 25.49 -20.85 -13.82
CA LEU A 234 26.24 -19.69 -13.40
C LEU A 234 25.55 -18.38 -13.82
N ALA A 235 25.07 -18.30 -15.05
CA ALA A 235 24.33 -17.14 -15.52
C ALA A 235 23.05 -16.88 -14.70
N VAL A 236 22.37 -17.96 -14.29
CA VAL A 236 21.18 -17.87 -13.40
C VAL A 236 21.57 -17.21 -12.07
N LEU A 237 22.68 -17.62 -11.45
CA LEU A 237 23.17 -17.02 -10.20
C LEU A 237 23.57 -15.56 -10.40
N LEU A 238 24.29 -15.24 -11.47
CA LEU A 238 24.73 -13.87 -11.75
C LEU A 238 23.53 -12.94 -11.99
N LEU A 239 22.51 -13.40 -12.70
CA LEU A 239 21.27 -12.66 -12.95
C LEU A 239 20.43 -12.48 -11.67
N ALA A 240 20.49 -13.44 -10.75
CA ALA A 240 19.75 -13.34 -9.50
C ALA A 240 20.21 -12.16 -8.63
N VAL A 241 21.50 -11.81 -8.63
CA VAL A 241 22.07 -10.76 -7.78
C VAL A 241 21.41 -9.40 -8.00
N PRO A 242 21.40 -8.80 -9.21
CA PRO A 242 20.78 -7.50 -9.42
C PRO A 242 19.26 -7.52 -9.15
N ILE A 243 18.58 -8.66 -9.39
CA ILE A 243 17.15 -8.80 -9.12
C ILE A 243 16.89 -8.75 -7.60
N VAL A 244 17.65 -9.51 -6.80
CA VAL A 244 17.54 -9.51 -5.32
C VAL A 244 17.79 -8.11 -4.77
N VAL A 245 18.88 -7.47 -5.22
CA VAL A 245 19.23 -6.11 -4.77
C VAL A 245 18.11 -5.13 -5.12
N GLN A 246 17.56 -5.20 -6.32
CA GLN A 246 16.49 -4.33 -6.75
C GLN A 246 15.19 -4.52 -5.94
N VAL A 247 14.78 -5.76 -5.69
CA VAL A 247 13.55 -6.06 -4.94
C VAL A 247 13.66 -5.50 -3.52
N TYR A 248 14.76 -5.74 -2.80
CA TYR A 248 14.95 -5.19 -1.46
C TYR A 248 15.08 -3.67 -1.46
N PHE A 249 15.78 -3.09 -2.44
CA PHE A 249 15.90 -1.65 -2.57
C PHE A 249 14.53 -0.97 -2.78
N ASN A 250 13.76 -1.42 -3.76
CA ASN A 250 12.47 -0.80 -4.08
C ASN A 250 11.42 -1.04 -2.99
N SER A 251 11.36 -2.25 -2.41
CA SER A 251 10.45 -2.53 -1.30
C SER A 251 10.79 -1.69 -0.06
N GLY A 252 12.07 -1.64 0.30
CA GLY A 252 12.55 -0.85 1.43
C GLY A 252 12.30 0.65 1.22
N LEU A 253 12.63 1.18 0.04
CA LEU A 253 12.38 2.57 -0.32
C LEU A 253 10.87 2.91 -0.22
N THR A 254 10.01 2.10 -0.82
CA THR A 254 8.56 2.30 -0.81
C THR A 254 8.02 2.27 0.62
N TYR A 255 8.40 1.27 1.41
CA TYR A 255 7.97 1.11 2.80
C TYR A 255 8.40 2.28 3.68
N LEU A 256 9.65 2.75 3.55
CA LEU A 256 10.18 3.89 4.29
C LEU A 256 9.54 5.22 3.88
N LEU A 257 9.33 5.44 2.57
CA LEU A 257 8.62 6.63 2.08
C LEU A 257 7.19 6.68 2.60
N MET A 258 6.46 5.57 2.55
CA MET A 258 5.10 5.49 3.07
C MET A 258 5.05 5.74 4.58
N ARG A 259 5.99 5.18 5.35
CA ARG A 259 6.13 5.46 6.78
C ARG A 259 6.41 6.94 7.04
N ARG A 260 7.29 7.57 6.27
CA ARG A 260 7.59 9.01 6.38
C ARG A 260 6.37 9.88 6.10
N LEU A 261 5.55 9.48 5.13
CA LEU A 261 4.30 10.16 4.76
C LEU A 261 3.10 9.80 5.64
N ARG A 262 3.31 8.97 6.67
CA ARG A 262 2.28 8.50 7.62
C ARG A 262 1.12 7.76 6.92
N VAL A 263 1.44 6.93 5.95
CA VAL A 263 0.47 6.03 5.33
C VAL A 263 0.22 4.85 6.29
N GLU A 264 -0.99 4.39 6.39
CA GLU A 264 -1.37 3.26 7.24
C GLU A 264 -0.62 1.97 6.83
N HIS A 265 -0.29 1.11 7.81
CA HIS A 265 0.50 -0.10 7.57
C HIS A 265 -0.18 -1.08 6.60
N ASN A 266 -1.52 -1.23 6.68
CA ASN A 266 -2.32 -2.06 5.78
C ASN A 266 -2.34 -1.58 4.31
N ILE A 267 -1.91 -0.34 4.05
CA ILE A 267 -1.67 0.21 2.71
C ILE A 267 -0.18 0.14 2.36
N ALA A 268 0.68 0.43 3.33
CA ALA A 268 2.12 0.53 3.12
C ALA A 268 2.79 -0.83 2.88
N SER A 269 2.35 -1.89 3.58
CA SER A 269 2.88 -3.24 3.37
C SER A 269 2.60 -3.76 1.96
N PRO A 270 1.34 -3.87 1.49
CA PRO A 270 1.09 -4.25 0.11
C PRO A 270 1.70 -3.27 -0.89
N GLY A 271 1.69 -1.96 -0.58
CA GLY A 271 2.30 -0.95 -1.43
C GLY A 271 3.81 -1.14 -1.62
N SER A 272 4.55 -1.56 -0.59
CA SER A 272 5.98 -1.87 -0.70
C SER A 272 6.25 -3.07 -1.60
N LEU A 273 5.37 -4.06 -1.55
CA LEU A 273 5.43 -5.25 -2.39
C LEU A 273 5.04 -4.94 -3.85
N ILE A 274 4.01 -4.11 -4.06
CA ILE A 274 3.64 -3.60 -5.39
C ILE A 274 4.79 -2.81 -6.02
N GLY A 275 5.47 -1.96 -5.24
CA GLY A 275 6.59 -1.14 -5.71
C GLY A 275 7.84 -1.94 -6.07
N ALA A 276 7.96 -3.19 -5.61
CA ALA A 276 9.09 -4.07 -5.88
C ALA A 276 8.80 -5.20 -6.85
N SER A 277 7.56 -5.68 -6.93
CA SER A 277 7.15 -6.83 -7.72
C SER A 277 7.07 -6.51 -9.22
N ASN A 278 7.40 -7.50 -10.04
CA ASN A 278 7.43 -7.39 -11.49
C ASN A 278 6.33 -8.29 -12.11
N PHE A 279 5.82 -7.87 -13.26
CA PHE A 279 4.91 -8.68 -14.06
C PHE A 279 5.73 -9.60 -14.97
N PHE A 280 6.29 -10.64 -14.38
CA PHE A 280 7.24 -11.51 -15.05
C PHE A 280 6.61 -12.26 -16.23
N GLU A 281 5.33 -12.61 -16.18
CA GLU A 281 4.66 -13.32 -17.28
C GLU A 281 4.64 -12.46 -18.55
N LEU A 282 4.30 -11.18 -18.40
CA LEU A 282 4.36 -10.23 -19.50
C LEU A 282 5.81 -10.03 -19.97
N ALA A 283 6.73 -9.86 -19.03
CA ALA A 283 8.14 -9.64 -19.35
C ALA A 283 8.73 -10.81 -20.15
N VAL A 284 8.44 -12.05 -19.76
CA VAL A 284 8.87 -13.24 -20.49
C VAL A 284 8.24 -13.29 -21.87
N ALA A 285 6.94 -13.04 -22.00
CA ALA A 285 6.26 -13.04 -23.29
C ALA A 285 6.83 -11.99 -24.25
N VAL A 286 7.10 -10.78 -23.75
CA VAL A 286 7.72 -9.69 -24.52
C VAL A 286 9.16 -10.05 -24.89
N ALA A 287 9.96 -10.56 -23.95
CA ALA A 287 11.34 -10.95 -24.22
C ALA A 287 11.43 -12.07 -25.28
N ILE A 288 10.56 -13.09 -25.19
CA ILE A 288 10.47 -14.15 -26.20
C ILE A 288 10.07 -13.57 -27.56
N THR A 289 9.10 -12.67 -27.59
CA THR A 289 8.62 -12.04 -28.84
C THR A 289 9.70 -11.17 -29.51
N LEU A 290 10.54 -10.49 -28.72
CA LEU A 290 11.58 -9.59 -29.22
C LEU A 290 12.87 -10.32 -29.60
N PHE A 291 13.27 -11.30 -28.81
CA PHE A 291 14.61 -11.90 -28.89
C PHE A 291 14.60 -13.42 -29.13
N GLY A 292 13.43 -14.05 -29.11
CA GLY A 292 13.28 -15.50 -29.21
C GLY A 292 13.32 -16.24 -27.87
N ALA A 293 12.76 -17.45 -27.84
CA ALA A 293 12.60 -18.23 -26.63
C ALA A 293 13.94 -18.67 -26.00
N ASP A 294 14.95 -18.94 -26.79
CA ASP A 294 16.29 -19.40 -26.32
C ASP A 294 17.26 -18.25 -26.03
N SER A 295 16.80 -17.00 -26.14
CA SER A 295 17.65 -15.82 -25.98
C SER A 295 18.13 -15.60 -24.54
N PRO A 296 19.30 -14.98 -24.34
CA PRO A 296 19.75 -14.56 -23.01
C PRO A 296 18.80 -13.56 -22.36
N ALA A 297 18.12 -12.70 -23.12
CA ALA A 297 17.13 -11.76 -22.61
C ALA A 297 15.90 -12.49 -22.01
N ALA A 298 15.40 -13.53 -22.70
CA ALA A 298 14.33 -14.36 -22.17
C ALA A 298 14.76 -15.11 -20.90
N LEU A 299 15.99 -15.63 -20.85
CA LEU A 299 16.55 -16.25 -19.65
C LEU A 299 16.55 -15.29 -18.45
N ALA A 300 16.95 -14.03 -18.66
CA ALA A 300 16.98 -13.04 -17.58
C ALA A 300 15.59 -12.79 -16.98
N THR A 301 14.54 -12.74 -17.80
CA THR A 301 13.16 -12.57 -17.31
C THR A 301 12.67 -13.80 -16.57
N VAL A 302 13.06 -15.01 -16.98
CA VAL A 302 12.69 -16.27 -16.30
C VAL A 302 13.41 -16.43 -14.97
N VAL A 303 14.67 -15.97 -14.87
CA VAL A 303 15.38 -15.91 -13.57
C VAL A 303 14.65 -14.97 -12.60
N GLY A 304 14.03 -13.90 -13.10
CA GLY A 304 13.16 -13.05 -12.29
C GLY A 304 12.08 -13.82 -11.56
N VAL A 305 11.39 -14.75 -12.23
CA VAL A 305 10.37 -15.61 -11.62
C VAL A 305 10.93 -16.49 -10.50
N LEU A 306 12.13 -17.05 -10.73
CA LEU A 306 12.81 -17.92 -9.73
C LEU A 306 13.14 -17.19 -8.44
N VAL A 307 13.60 -15.96 -8.58
CA VAL A 307 14.16 -15.17 -7.49
C VAL A 307 13.07 -14.38 -6.78
N GLU A 308 12.14 -13.81 -7.52
CA GLU A 308 11.18 -12.85 -6.98
C GLU A 308 10.28 -13.48 -5.91
N VAL A 309 9.71 -14.66 -6.15
CA VAL A 309 8.75 -15.26 -5.21
C VAL A 309 9.37 -15.52 -3.83
N PRO A 310 10.53 -16.18 -3.68
CA PRO A 310 11.17 -16.37 -2.37
C PRO A 310 11.55 -15.05 -1.69
N VAL A 311 12.06 -14.07 -2.46
CA VAL A 311 12.46 -12.77 -1.92
C VAL A 311 11.24 -11.99 -1.45
N MET A 312 10.15 -11.98 -2.22
CA MET A 312 8.90 -11.31 -1.83
C MET A 312 8.27 -11.90 -0.57
N LEU A 313 8.34 -13.24 -0.38
CA LEU A 313 7.92 -13.87 0.88
C LEU A 313 8.75 -13.37 2.07
N SER A 314 10.05 -13.17 1.89
CA SER A 314 10.90 -12.59 2.93
C SER A 314 10.53 -11.13 3.24
N VAL A 315 10.19 -10.34 2.20
CA VAL A 315 9.69 -8.95 2.38
C VAL A 315 8.35 -8.94 3.12
N CYS A 316 7.41 -9.86 2.81
CA CYS A 316 6.18 -10.03 3.58
C CYS A 316 6.47 -10.27 5.06
N SER A 317 7.41 -11.16 5.36
CA SER A 317 7.83 -11.46 6.74
C SER A 317 8.40 -10.22 7.44
N VAL A 318 9.26 -9.46 6.76
CA VAL A 318 9.82 -8.20 7.29
C VAL A 318 8.72 -7.18 7.56
N CYS A 319 7.77 -6.99 6.64
CA CYS A 319 6.64 -6.08 6.82
C CYS A 319 5.78 -6.47 8.04
N ASN A 320 5.48 -7.77 8.20
CA ASN A 320 4.69 -8.26 9.33
C ASN A 320 5.42 -8.12 10.66
N GLN A 321 6.69 -8.47 10.73
CA GLN A 321 7.51 -8.34 11.94
C GLN A 321 7.78 -6.88 12.32
N SER A 322 7.85 -5.99 11.35
CA SER A 322 8.11 -4.57 11.58
C SER A 322 6.83 -3.74 11.80
N ARG A 323 5.65 -4.37 11.89
CA ARG A 323 4.34 -3.68 12.03
C ARG A 323 4.32 -2.71 13.21
N ASP A 324 4.78 -3.15 14.38
CA ASP A 324 4.81 -2.32 15.58
C ASP A 324 5.80 -1.16 15.45
N TRP A 325 6.99 -1.44 14.90
CA TRP A 325 7.96 -0.41 14.61
C TRP A 325 7.44 0.60 13.58
N TYR A 326 6.74 0.14 12.55
CA TYR A 326 6.13 1.00 11.54
C TYR A 326 5.10 1.94 12.18
N ASN A 327 4.22 1.40 13.00
CA ASN A 327 3.12 2.11 13.65
C ASN A 327 3.58 3.06 14.75
N ARG A 328 4.71 2.79 15.43
CA ARG A 328 5.26 3.65 16.50
C ARG A 328 5.47 5.12 16.08
N LYS A 329 5.73 5.43 14.80
CA LYS A 329 5.79 6.80 14.27
C LYS A 329 4.45 7.26 13.66
N SER A 330 3.56 6.34 13.36
CA SER A 330 2.24 6.58 12.78
C SER A 330 1.13 6.57 13.82
N ALA A 331 1.43 6.30 15.09
CA ALA A 331 0.43 6.40 16.14
C ALA A 331 -0.13 7.83 16.14
N MET A 332 -1.25 8.02 15.44
CA MET A 332 -2.08 9.21 15.63
C MET A 332 -2.40 9.23 17.11
N LYS A 333 -2.04 10.35 17.78
CA LYS A 333 -2.41 10.53 19.17
C LYS A 333 -3.91 10.29 19.29
N LYS A 334 -4.33 9.49 20.24
CA LYS A 334 -5.76 9.34 20.52
C LYS A 334 -6.33 10.70 20.84
N LYS A 335 -7.45 11.03 20.23
CA LYS A 335 -8.12 12.33 20.43
C LYS A 335 -9.18 12.21 21.52
N VAL A 336 -9.09 13.06 22.50
CA VAL A 336 -10.02 13.13 23.63
C VAL A 336 -10.69 14.50 23.65
N LEU A 337 -12.02 14.52 23.69
CA LEU A 337 -12.81 15.74 23.86
C LEU A 337 -13.42 15.79 25.24
N PHE A 338 -13.10 16.82 26.02
CA PHE A 338 -13.77 17.13 27.27
C PHE A 338 -14.89 18.14 27.05
N ILE A 339 -16.12 17.78 27.48
CA ILE A 339 -17.30 18.64 27.30
C ILE A 339 -17.84 19.08 28.66
N CYS A 340 -18.07 20.38 28.82
CA CYS A 340 -18.86 20.94 29.89
C CYS A 340 -19.86 21.97 29.34
N ILE A 341 -20.62 22.66 30.21
CA ILE A 341 -21.62 23.63 29.73
C ILE A 341 -20.94 24.85 29.09
N HIS A 342 -20.03 25.51 29.78
CA HIS A 342 -19.48 26.81 29.32
C HIS A 342 -18.03 26.77 28.78
N ASN A 343 -17.36 25.64 28.84
CA ASN A 343 -15.91 25.53 28.50
C ASN A 343 -15.02 26.56 29.24
N SER A 344 -15.42 26.97 30.40
CA SER A 344 -14.80 28.06 31.18
C SER A 344 -13.94 27.59 32.37
N ALA A 345 -14.12 26.33 32.81
CA ALA A 345 -13.47 25.78 33.99
C ALA A 345 -13.09 24.30 33.85
N ARG A 346 -13.97 23.39 34.23
CA ARG A 346 -13.70 21.91 34.36
C ARG A 346 -13.07 21.29 33.13
N SER A 347 -13.63 21.51 31.94
CA SER A 347 -13.13 20.94 30.69
C SER A 347 -11.77 21.51 30.28
N GLN A 348 -11.51 22.80 30.62
CA GLN A 348 -10.21 23.44 30.38
C GLN A 348 -9.12 22.88 31.33
N MET A 349 -9.45 22.64 32.61
CA MET A 349 -8.54 21.97 33.53
C MET A 349 -8.20 20.56 33.03
N ALA A 350 -9.21 19.81 32.59
CA ALA A 350 -9.05 18.44 32.10
C ALA A 350 -8.18 18.38 30.83
N GLU A 351 -8.43 19.27 29.86
CA GLU A 351 -7.60 19.43 28.65
C GLU A 351 -6.14 19.69 29.00
N ALA A 352 -5.88 20.66 29.90
CA ALA A 352 -4.53 21.05 30.28
C ALA A 352 -3.78 19.92 31.00
N PHE A 353 -4.41 19.23 31.96
CA PHE A 353 -3.78 18.11 32.66
C PHE A 353 -3.49 16.93 31.73
N LEU A 354 -4.45 16.55 30.87
CA LEU A 354 -4.27 15.39 29.98
C LEU A 354 -3.17 15.64 28.95
N ASN A 355 -3.12 16.83 28.36
CA ASN A 355 -2.06 17.21 27.43
C ASN A 355 -0.67 17.27 28.11
N ARG A 356 -0.60 17.65 29.38
CA ARG A 356 0.65 17.65 30.16
C ARG A 356 1.13 16.25 30.49
N MET A 357 0.22 15.35 30.91
CA MET A 357 0.58 14.02 31.41
C MET A 357 0.76 12.99 30.28
N CYS A 358 -0.12 13.01 29.28
CA CYS A 358 -0.18 12.03 28.21
C CYS A 358 0.01 12.64 26.80
N GLY A 359 0.47 13.88 26.67
CA GLY A 359 0.59 14.60 25.40
C GLY A 359 1.49 13.97 24.33
N GLY A 360 2.26 12.95 24.69
CA GLY A 360 3.01 12.11 23.75
C GLY A 360 2.13 11.13 22.95
N GLN A 361 1.08 10.61 23.58
CA GLN A 361 0.20 9.53 23.06
C GLN A 361 -1.25 10.00 22.84
N ILE A 362 -1.66 11.07 23.54
CA ILE A 362 -3.04 11.58 23.53
C ILE A 362 -3.00 13.08 23.19
N GLU A 363 -3.97 13.53 22.40
CA GLU A 363 -4.26 14.93 22.11
C GLU A 363 -5.62 15.26 22.71
N ALA A 364 -5.65 16.08 23.78
CA ALA A 364 -6.89 16.49 24.41
C ALA A 364 -7.33 17.85 23.87
N CYS A 365 -8.65 17.98 23.67
CA CYS A 365 -9.36 19.20 23.38
C CYS A 365 -10.50 19.38 24.38
N SER A 366 -10.99 20.61 24.56
CA SER A 366 -12.21 20.88 25.32
C SER A 366 -13.20 21.74 24.56
N ALA A 367 -14.48 21.60 24.85
CA ALA A 367 -15.55 22.42 24.29
C ALA A 367 -16.70 22.58 25.28
N GLY A 368 -17.56 23.55 24.99
CA GLY A 368 -18.78 23.79 25.76
C GLY A 368 -20.03 23.78 24.90
N LEU A 369 -21.17 23.54 25.52
CA LEU A 369 -22.47 23.69 24.86
C LEU A 369 -22.76 25.16 24.55
N GLU A 370 -22.49 26.01 25.53
CA GLU A 370 -22.66 27.46 25.48
C GLU A 370 -21.32 28.12 25.88
N PRO A 371 -20.37 28.33 24.96
CA PRO A 371 -19.07 28.86 25.29
C PRO A 371 -19.16 30.22 26.02
N GLY A 372 -18.61 30.25 27.23
CA GLY A 372 -18.54 31.47 28.05
C GLY A 372 -17.15 32.10 28.04
N LYS A 373 -16.87 32.94 29.05
CA LYS A 373 -15.55 33.47 29.31
C LYS A 373 -14.78 32.56 30.26
N LEU A 374 -13.48 32.42 30.03
CA LEU A 374 -12.61 31.66 30.92
C LEU A 374 -12.66 32.21 32.35
N ASN A 375 -12.84 31.33 33.33
CA ASN A 375 -12.98 31.71 34.72
C ASN A 375 -11.62 32.16 35.31
N PRO A 376 -11.45 33.43 35.77
CA PRO A 376 -10.18 33.91 36.30
C PRO A 376 -9.63 33.11 37.47
N LEU A 377 -10.51 32.66 38.39
CA LEU A 377 -10.10 31.83 39.54
C LEU A 377 -9.55 30.46 39.09
N VAL A 378 -10.08 29.91 38.00
CA VAL A 378 -9.58 28.68 37.44
C VAL A 378 -8.17 28.93 36.82
N VAL A 379 -7.96 30.03 36.16
CA VAL A 379 -6.61 30.42 35.66
C VAL A 379 -5.61 30.53 36.80
N GLU A 380 -6.01 31.17 37.93
CA GLU A 380 -5.18 31.33 39.12
C GLU A 380 -4.77 29.97 39.70
N VAL A 381 -5.73 29.10 39.98
CA VAL A 381 -5.44 27.80 40.60
C VAL A 381 -4.64 26.85 39.65
N MET A 382 -4.80 27.00 38.34
CA MET A 382 -4.02 26.21 37.38
C MET A 382 -2.56 26.66 37.33
N ARG A 383 -2.29 27.97 37.44
CA ARG A 383 -0.91 28.54 37.55
C ARG A 383 -0.16 27.99 38.75
N GLU A 384 -0.84 27.74 39.88
CA GLU A 384 -0.24 27.12 41.08
C GLU A 384 0.37 25.76 40.78
N THR A 385 -0.15 25.02 39.75
CA THR A 385 0.35 23.72 39.31
C THR A 385 1.35 23.80 38.16
N GLY A 386 1.77 25.01 37.78
CA GLY A 386 2.69 25.24 36.66
C GLY A 386 2.03 25.17 35.27
N LEU A 387 0.70 25.25 35.21
CA LEU A 387 -0.07 25.23 33.97
C LEU A 387 -0.77 26.58 33.75
N ASP A 388 -0.29 27.38 32.80
CA ASP A 388 -0.95 28.63 32.43
C ASP A 388 -1.95 28.39 31.29
N ILE A 389 -3.24 28.55 31.61
CA ILE A 389 -4.36 28.45 30.67
C ILE A 389 -4.94 29.80 30.27
N SER A 390 -4.31 30.91 30.67
CA SER A 390 -4.85 32.28 30.45
C SER A 390 -5.04 32.62 28.97
N GLY A 391 -4.24 32.01 28.08
CA GLY A 391 -4.35 32.17 26.63
C GLY A 391 -5.37 31.27 25.94
N ASN A 392 -6.04 30.37 26.70
CA ASN A 392 -6.99 29.47 26.12
C ASN A 392 -8.29 30.16 25.72
N GLN A 393 -8.84 29.74 24.58
CA GLN A 393 -10.15 30.20 24.13
C GLN A 393 -11.24 29.14 24.44
N THR A 394 -12.43 29.60 24.72
CA THR A 394 -13.61 28.74 24.87
C THR A 394 -14.11 28.34 23.46
N LYS A 395 -14.45 27.06 23.28
CA LYS A 395 -14.82 26.46 21.99
C LYS A 395 -16.22 25.88 22.07
N SER A 396 -16.97 25.95 20.95
CA SER A 396 -18.29 25.35 20.84
C SER A 396 -18.22 23.89 20.42
N VAL A 397 -18.96 23.01 21.12
CA VAL A 397 -19.09 21.62 20.70
C VAL A 397 -19.79 21.49 19.34
N PHE A 398 -20.73 22.39 19.05
CA PHE A 398 -21.48 22.39 17.79
C PHE A 398 -20.58 22.74 16.59
N ASP A 399 -19.61 23.62 16.78
CA ASP A 399 -18.65 23.97 15.72
C ASP A 399 -17.72 22.80 15.44
N MET A 400 -17.31 22.05 16.46
CA MET A 400 -16.53 20.82 16.27
C MET A 400 -17.32 19.73 15.53
N VAL A 401 -18.62 19.57 15.84
CA VAL A 401 -19.49 18.64 15.09
C VAL A 401 -19.60 19.07 13.62
N LYS A 402 -19.85 20.36 13.35
CA LYS A 402 -19.95 20.89 11.98
C LYS A 402 -18.67 20.73 11.17
N SER A 403 -17.50 20.83 11.83
CA SER A 403 -16.20 20.63 11.18
C SER A 403 -15.88 19.16 10.87
N GLY A 404 -16.72 18.20 11.28
CA GLY A 404 -16.49 16.76 11.11
C GLY A 404 -15.38 16.21 12.01
N ALA A 405 -15.05 16.87 13.13
CA ALA A 405 -14.03 16.41 14.05
C ALA A 405 -14.42 15.05 14.66
N MET A 406 -13.46 14.11 14.68
CA MET A 406 -13.62 12.76 15.22
C MET A 406 -12.76 12.61 16.47
N PHE A 407 -13.31 11.96 17.51
CA PHE A 407 -12.63 11.72 18.77
C PHE A 407 -12.74 10.26 19.19
N ASP A 408 -11.64 9.68 19.70
CA ASP A 408 -11.62 8.32 20.24
C ASP A 408 -12.39 8.24 21.56
N TYR A 409 -12.30 9.32 22.36
CA TYR A 409 -13.03 9.44 23.62
C TYR A 409 -13.72 10.79 23.70
N VAL A 410 -14.97 10.78 24.17
CA VAL A 410 -15.72 11.99 24.54
C VAL A 410 -16.08 11.88 26.02
N VAL A 411 -15.57 12.80 26.83
CA VAL A 411 -15.71 12.81 28.28
C VAL A 411 -16.53 14.04 28.72
N THR A 412 -17.71 13.82 29.25
CA THR A 412 -18.50 14.89 29.88
C THR A 412 -18.04 15.09 31.30
N VAL A 413 -17.73 16.37 31.66
CA VAL A 413 -17.22 16.74 33.00
C VAL A 413 -18.18 17.63 33.76
N CYS A 414 -19.48 17.60 33.44
CA CYS A 414 -20.54 18.30 34.10
C CYS A 414 -21.03 17.50 35.33
N ASP A 415 -21.80 18.14 36.23
CA ASP A 415 -22.63 17.47 37.19
C ASP A 415 -23.75 16.66 36.51
N GLU A 416 -24.46 15.79 37.27
CA GLU A 416 -25.50 14.90 36.71
C GLU A 416 -26.62 15.69 35.99
N ALA A 417 -27.04 16.85 36.52
CA ALA A 417 -28.07 17.69 35.90
C ALA A 417 -27.59 18.34 34.59
N GLY A 418 -26.29 18.56 34.42
CA GLY A 418 -25.67 19.06 33.18
C GLY A 418 -25.42 17.98 32.16
N ALA A 419 -25.23 16.72 32.59
CA ALA A 419 -24.96 15.58 31.72
C ALA A 419 -26.12 15.25 30.79
N GLU A 420 -27.37 15.38 31.27
CA GLU A 420 -28.58 15.14 30.46
C GLU A 420 -28.74 16.11 29.27
N ARG A 421 -28.15 17.31 29.36
CA ARG A 421 -28.17 18.32 28.30
C ARG A 421 -27.08 18.11 27.25
N CYS A 422 -26.12 17.22 27.48
CA CYS A 422 -25.02 16.99 26.58
C CYS A 422 -25.50 16.27 25.31
N PRO A 423 -25.33 16.88 24.11
CA PRO A 423 -25.71 16.24 22.85
C PRO A 423 -24.91 14.96 22.62
N ILE A 424 -25.51 14.04 21.90
CA ILE A 424 -24.82 12.88 21.38
C ILE A 424 -23.80 13.35 20.34
N PHE A 425 -22.51 13.31 20.68
CA PHE A 425 -21.46 13.66 19.73
C PHE A 425 -21.36 12.56 18.65
N PRO A 426 -21.70 12.87 17.37
CA PRO A 426 -21.60 11.88 16.31
C PRO A 426 -20.11 11.57 16.05
N GLY A 427 -19.76 10.27 15.95
CA GLY A 427 -18.39 9.85 15.68
C GLY A 427 -17.49 9.71 16.93
N ALA A 428 -18.07 9.66 18.14
CA ALA A 428 -17.32 9.30 19.35
C ALA A 428 -17.08 7.79 19.40
N GLY A 429 -15.83 7.36 19.58
CA GLY A 429 -15.48 5.94 19.77
C GLY A 429 -16.00 5.42 21.12
N GLN A 430 -15.67 6.10 22.21
CA GLN A 430 -16.12 5.75 23.56
C GLN A 430 -16.57 7.01 24.32
N ARG A 431 -17.67 6.88 25.09
CA ARG A 431 -18.21 7.95 25.91
C ARG A 431 -17.97 7.66 27.38
N LEU A 432 -17.54 8.68 28.10
CA LEU A 432 -17.31 8.63 29.54
C LEU A 432 -17.99 9.83 30.21
N HIS A 433 -18.37 9.66 31.45
CA HIS A 433 -18.90 10.74 32.29
C HIS A 433 -18.11 10.82 33.59
N TRP A 434 -17.60 12.03 33.90
CA TRP A 434 -16.89 12.34 35.13
C TRP A 434 -17.53 13.58 35.76
N GLY A 435 -18.37 13.40 36.77
CA GLY A 435 -19.08 14.48 37.44
C GLY A 435 -18.15 15.26 38.38
N PHE A 436 -18.04 16.58 38.15
CA PHE A 436 -17.32 17.50 39.04
C PHE A 436 -18.20 18.72 39.38
N PRO A 437 -18.12 19.26 40.62
CA PRO A 437 -18.80 20.49 40.98
C PRO A 437 -18.36 21.68 40.11
N ASP A 438 -19.29 22.62 39.83
CA ASP A 438 -18.99 23.77 39.00
C ASP A 438 -18.32 24.88 39.79
N PRO A 439 -17.04 25.24 39.51
CA PRO A 439 -16.38 26.36 40.18
C PRO A 439 -17.09 27.72 40.01
N SER A 440 -17.84 27.88 38.91
CA SER A 440 -18.59 29.11 38.63
C SER A 440 -19.85 29.27 39.49
N ALA A 441 -20.32 28.19 40.09
CA ALA A 441 -21.49 28.17 40.96
C ALA A 441 -21.15 28.49 42.44
N PHE A 442 -19.86 28.45 42.81
CA PHE A 442 -19.46 28.67 44.21
C PHE A 442 -19.77 30.08 44.70
N ARG A 443 -20.22 30.16 45.96
CA ARG A 443 -20.52 31.42 46.66
C ARG A 443 -19.76 31.44 47.97
N GLY A 444 -19.47 32.64 48.48
CA GLY A 444 -18.73 32.87 49.72
C GLY A 444 -17.64 33.91 49.57
N SER A 445 -16.74 34.01 50.53
CA SER A 445 -15.57 34.86 50.46
C SER A 445 -14.62 34.38 49.31
N GLN A 446 -13.82 35.30 48.77
CA GLN A 446 -12.87 34.97 47.72
C GLN A 446 -11.94 33.81 48.13
N ALA A 447 -11.49 33.80 49.39
CA ALA A 447 -10.63 32.73 49.91
C ALA A 447 -11.35 31.37 49.94
N GLU A 448 -12.62 31.32 50.28
CA GLU A 448 -13.42 30.09 50.31
C GLU A 448 -13.70 29.55 48.89
N VAL A 449 -14.06 30.46 47.98
CA VAL A 449 -14.28 30.08 46.58
C VAL A 449 -12.99 29.56 45.93
N LEU A 450 -11.87 30.19 46.22
CA LEU A 450 -10.55 29.77 45.72
C LEU A 450 -10.18 28.39 46.29
N ARG A 451 -10.41 28.16 47.60
CA ARG A 451 -10.19 26.82 48.23
C ARG A 451 -11.02 25.72 47.56
N LYS A 452 -12.31 25.94 47.38
CA LYS A 452 -13.21 24.99 46.72
C LYS A 452 -12.82 24.75 45.26
N THR A 453 -12.32 25.79 44.56
CA THR A 453 -11.81 25.67 43.18
C THR A 453 -10.56 24.80 43.13
N ARG A 454 -9.64 24.89 44.10
CA ARG A 454 -8.49 24.00 44.24
C ARG A 454 -8.90 22.55 44.43
N GLU A 455 -9.93 22.29 45.29
CA GLU A 455 -10.46 20.94 45.49
C GLU A 455 -10.99 20.32 44.21
N VAL A 456 -11.70 21.07 43.37
CA VAL A 456 -12.16 20.62 42.04
C VAL A 456 -10.97 20.37 41.11
N ARG A 457 -10.00 21.28 41.07
CA ARG A 457 -8.77 21.13 40.25
C ARG A 457 -8.06 19.81 40.61
N ASP A 458 -7.87 19.56 41.90
CA ASP A 458 -7.13 18.38 42.37
C ASP A 458 -7.91 17.08 42.10
N ALA A 459 -9.26 17.11 42.24
CA ALA A 459 -10.11 15.99 41.86
C ALA A 459 -10.05 15.68 40.36
N VAL A 460 -10.07 16.70 39.50
CA VAL A 460 -9.90 16.55 38.04
C VAL A 460 -8.52 15.97 37.71
N LYS A 461 -7.45 16.49 38.34
CA LYS A 461 -6.08 16.00 38.17
C LYS A 461 -5.97 14.51 38.52
N GLN A 462 -6.47 14.12 39.70
CA GLN A 462 -6.43 12.74 40.20
C GLN A 462 -7.20 11.79 39.25
N LYS A 463 -8.37 12.20 38.76
CA LYS A 463 -9.15 11.40 37.81
C LYS A 463 -8.42 11.18 36.51
N ILE A 464 -7.73 12.20 36.01
CA ILE A 464 -6.91 12.11 34.78
C ILE A 464 -5.71 11.20 35.01
N GLU A 465 -5.01 11.32 36.15
CA GLU A 465 -3.88 10.43 36.49
C GLU A 465 -4.30 8.96 36.49
N GLN A 466 -5.43 8.63 37.13
CA GLN A 466 -5.98 7.27 37.13
C GLN A 466 -6.30 6.78 35.72
N TRP A 467 -7.00 7.59 34.95
CA TRP A 467 -7.38 7.24 33.59
C TRP A 467 -6.19 7.11 32.66
N CYS A 468 -5.17 7.98 32.77
CA CYS A 468 -3.92 7.87 32.05
C CYS A 468 -3.21 6.53 32.34
N ALA A 469 -3.15 6.11 33.59
CA ALA A 469 -2.54 4.82 33.96
C ALA A 469 -3.27 3.63 33.29
N GLU A 470 -4.59 3.69 33.21
CA GLU A 470 -5.40 2.64 32.59
C GLU A 470 -5.26 2.62 31.06
N VAL A 471 -5.26 3.78 30.40
CA VAL A 471 -5.30 3.90 28.93
C VAL A 471 -3.89 3.90 28.33
N CYS A 472 -2.94 4.62 28.92
CA CYS A 472 -1.57 4.67 28.43
C CYS A 472 -0.78 3.39 28.76
N GLY A 473 -1.06 2.74 29.90
CA GLY A 473 -0.50 1.42 30.24
C GLY A 473 -0.95 0.28 29.31
N LYS A 474 -2.09 0.43 28.64
CA LYS A 474 -2.58 -0.50 27.61
C LYS A 474 -2.03 -0.15 26.21
N LEU A 475 -1.40 1.02 26.04
CA LEU A 475 -0.84 1.53 24.78
C LEU A 475 0.69 1.38 24.71
N ALA A 476 1.34 1.02 25.80
CA ALA A 476 2.76 0.69 25.91
C ALA A 476 3.00 -0.79 25.66
#